data_e42a5a89e4d16a090957de954dcca50c
#
_entry.id   e42a5a89e4d16a090957de954dcca50c
#
_cell.length_a   1.000
_cell.length_b   1.000
_cell.length_c   1.000
_cell.angle_alpha   90.00
_cell.angle_beta   90.00
_cell.angle_gamma   90.00
#
_symmetry.space_group_name_H-M   'P 1'
#
loop_
_entity.id
_entity.type
_entity.pdbx_description
1 polymer ?
#
loop_
_entity_poly.entity_id
_entity_poly.type
_entity_poly.pdbx_seq_one_letter_code
_entity_poly.pdbx_strand_id
1 'polypeptide(L)'
;ATNDVITAWIPAQAVPIEMGPLTFAKPLEAYKFVEDIEFNEFDTSYDKKISDVFKNEQVSIVEEPFELGEVSFHHNLSFHTAPENKTTQSRIVLANTYFADGARVIKNPTMISGDWKKFIPETNPGEIVSSDLNPICWPVINQI
;
A
#
# COMPACT_ATOMS: atom_id res chain seq x y z
N ALA A 1 -5.83 -14.67 5.59
CA ALA A 1 -5.54 -13.26 5.35
C ALA A 1 -5.90 -12.43 6.58
N THR A 2 -5.26 -11.33 6.78
CA THR A 2 -5.54 -10.37 7.85
C THR A 2 -5.71 -8.98 7.24
N ASN A 3 -6.51 -8.13 7.88
CA ASN A 3 -6.57 -6.71 7.58
C ASN A 3 -5.59 -5.91 8.45
N ASP A 4 -4.92 -6.56 9.41
CA ASP A 4 -3.92 -5.93 10.27
C ASP A 4 -2.59 -5.80 9.51
N VAL A 5 -2.58 -4.91 8.54
CA VAL A 5 -1.46 -4.63 7.65
C VAL A 5 -1.23 -3.13 7.61
N ILE A 6 0.02 -2.73 7.78
CA ILE A 6 0.45 -1.34 7.72
C ILE A 6 1.68 -1.20 6.84
N THR A 7 1.71 -0.18 6.01
CA THR A 7 2.90 0.17 5.22
C THR A 7 3.55 1.42 5.78
N ALA A 8 4.87 1.33 6.00
CA ALA A 8 5.73 2.49 6.23
C ALA A 8 6.31 2.93 4.89
N TRP A 9 5.97 4.13 4.43
CA TRP A 9 6.49 4.74 3.22
C TRP A 9 7.47 5.84 3.59
N ILE A 10 8.73 5.65 3.25
CA ILE A 10 9.87 6.43 3.73
C ILE A 10 10.58 7.02 2.52
N PRO A 11 10.38 8.31 2.21
CA PRO A 11 11.12 8.96 1.15
C PRO A 11 12.59 9.14 1.55
N ALA A 12 13.50 8.83 0.64
CA ALA A 12 14.94 9.03 0.82
C ALA A 12 15.41 10.45 0.47
N GLN A 13 14.47 11.35 0.19
CA GLN A 13 14.68 12.74 -0.18
C GLN A 13 13.41 13.55 0.13
N ALA A 14 13.47 14.86 0.08
CA ALA A 14 12.26 15.68 0.05
C ALA A 14 11.45 15.37 -1.22
N VAL A 15 10.13 15.26 -1.08
CA VAL A 15 9.20 14.97 -2.19
C VAL A 15 8.19 16.13 -2.28
N PRO A 16 8.50 17.17 -3.06
CA PRO A 16 7.57 18.26 -3.29
C PRO A 16 6.36 17.82 -4.12
N ILE A 17 5.32 18.63 -4.19
CA ILE A 17 4.07 18.33 -4.91
C ILE A 17 4.34 17.95 -6.37
N GLU A 18 5.27 18.64 -7.05
CA GLU A 18 5.61 18.39 -8.45
C GLU A 18 6.27 17.01 -8.68
N MET A 19 6.84 16.42 -7.61
CA MET A 19 7.42 15.09 -7.67
C MET A 19 6.35 13.98 -7.43
N GLY A 20 5.10 14.34 -7.16
CA GLY A 20 3.99 13.43 -6.95
C GLY A 20 4.09 12.67 -5.62
N PRO A 21 3.90 13.34 -4.46
CA PRO A 21 3.90 12.69 -3.16
C PRO A 21 2.78 11.68 -3.02
N LEU A 22 2.86 10.85 -1.99
CA LEU A 22 1.78 9.93 -1.66
C LEU A 22 0.52 10.70 -1.26
N THR A 23 -0.57 10.42 -1.95
CA THR A 23 -1.86 11.10 -1.84
C THR A 23 -2.90 10.13 -1.32
N PHE A 24 -3.75 10.54 -0.38
CA PHE A 24 -4.70 9.68 0.31
C PHE A 24 -6.14 10.14 0.15
N ALA A 25 -7.06 9.18 0.00
CA ALA A 25 -8.49 9.42 0.19
C ALA A 25 -8.85 9.30 1.68
N LYS A 26 -9.64 10.23 2.20
CA LYS A 26 -10.14 10.24 3.58
C LYS A 26 -11.65 10.38 3.61
N PRO A 27 -12.35 9.73 4.58
CA PRO A 27 -11.80 8.91 5.66
C PRO A 27 -11.34 7.52 5.19
N LEU A 28 -10.82 6.70 6.11
CA LEU A 28 -10.39 5.34 5.80
C LEU A 28 -11.49 4.52 5.13
N GLU A 29 -12.74 4.71 5.55
CA GLU A 29 -13.92 4.03 5.03
C GLU A 29 -14.24 4.36 3.55
N ALA A 30 -13.53 5.32 2.95
CA ALA A 30 -13.71 5.66 1.53
C ALA A 30 -13.51 4.45 0.61
N TYR A 31 -12.75 3.43 1.02
CA TYR A 31 -12.59 2.20 0.27
C TYR A 31 -13.93 1.50 -0.02
N LYS A 32 -14.94 1.63 0.88
CA LYS A 32 -16.26 1.00 0.75
C LYS A 32 -17.05 1.51 -0.45
N PHE A 33 -16.78 2.72 -0.90
CA PHE A 33 -17.43 3.26 -2.10
C PHE A 33 -16.95 2.62 -3.41
N VAL A 34 -15.81 1.93 -3.35
CA VAL A 34 -15.10 1.44 -4.53
C VAL A 34 -14.72 -0.04 -4.47
N GLU A 35 -15.04 -0.73 -3.37
CA GLU A 35 -14.64 -2.13 -3.15
C GLU A 35 -15.21 -3.11 -4.20
N ASP A 36 -16.35 -2.76 -4.82
CA ASP A 36 -16.99 -3.56 -5.87
C ASP A 36 -16.50 -3.21 -7.29
N ILE A 37 -15.61 -2.21 -7.43
CA ILE A 37 -15.05 -1.84 -8.73
C ILE A 37 -13.95 -2.84 -9.08
N GLU A 38 -14.15 -3.56 -10.18
CA GLU A 38 -13.18 -4.52 -10.66
C GLU A 38 -11.86 -3.82 -11.03
N PHE A 39 -10.77 -4.29 -10.43
CA PHE A 39 -9.43 -3.78 -10.67
C PHE A 39 -8.99 -4.06 -12.11
N ASN A 40 -8.43 -3.04 -12.77
CA ASN A 40 -7.85 -3.17 -14.09
C ASN A 40 -6.48 -2.45 -14.13
N GLU A 41 -5.43 -3.20 -14.41
CA GLU A 41 -4.06 -2.68 -14.51
C GLU A 41 -3.63 -2.37 -15.95
N PHE A 42 -4.46 -2.69 -16.95
CA PHE A 42 -4.08 -2.59 -18.35
C PHE A 42 -4.38 -1.22 -18.99
N ASP A 43 -5.22 -0.43 -18.33
CA ASP A 43 -5.56 0.91 -18.79
C ASP A 43 -5.99 1.82 -17.62
N THR A 44 -6.29 3.07 -17.90
CA THR A 44 -6.69 4.08 -16.90
C THR A 44 -8.18 4.04 -16.53
N SER A 45 -8.95 3.06 -17.01
CA SER A 45 -10.39 2.99 -16.76
C SER A 45 -10.73 2.79 -15.31
N TYR A 46 -9.92 2.01 -14.59
CA TYR A 46 -10.05 1.81 -13.16
C TYR A 46 -9.87 3.12 -12.39
N ASP A 47 -8.75 3.81 -12.61
CA ASP A 47 -8.44 5.08 -11.94
C ASP A 47 -9.51 6.13 -12.19
N LYS A 48 -10.03 6.19 -13.42
CA LYS A 48 -11.12 7.10 -13.77
C LYS A 48 -12.40 6.79 -13.01
N LYS A 49 -12.82 5.52 -12.94
CA LYS A 49 -14.00 5.10 -12.17
C LYS A 49 -13.87 5.48 -10.70
N ILE A 50 -12.71 5.20 -10.08
CA ILE A 50 -12.44 5.56 -8.68
C ILE A 50 -12.55 7.08 -8.49
N SER A 51 -11.90 7.86 -9.34
CA SER A 51 -11.93 9.31 -9.29
C SER A 51 -13.34 9.87 -9.39
N ASP A 52 -14.16 9.35 -10.33
CA ASP A 52 -15.56 9.77 -10.51
C ASP A 52 -16.40 9.44 -9.27
N VAL A 53 -16.25 8.25 -8.69
CA VAL A 53 -16.96 7.87 -7.45
C VAL A 53 -16.55 8.77 -6.29
N PHE A 54 -15.26 8.95 -6.04
CA PHE A 54 -14.78 9.78 -4.94
C PHE A 54 -15.23 11.26 -5.08
N LYS A 55 -15.31 11.76 -6.30
CA LYS A 55 -15.84 13.10 -6.56
C LYS A 55 -17.34 13.19 -6.25
N ASN A 56 -18.14 12.20 -6.66
CA ASN A 56 -19.58 12.15 -6.40
C ASN A 56 -19.89 12.00 -4.92
N GLU A 57 -19.13 11.17 -4.20
CA GLU A 57 -19.27 10.93 -2.77
C GLU A 57 -18.57 12.01 -1.91
N GLN A 58 -17.99 13.02 -2.55
CA GLN A 58 -17.29 14.13 -1.88
C GLN A 58 -16.16 13.65 -0.95
N VAL A 59 -15.47 12.58 -1.32
CA VAL A 59 -14.33 12.06 -0.59
C VAL A 59 -13.20 13.09 -0.57
N SER A 60 -12.68 13.39 0.62
CA SER A 60 -11.55 14.32 0.78
C SER A 60 -10.26 13.65 0.30
N ILE A 61 -9.54 14.35 -0.56
CA ILE A 61 -8.21 13.94 -1.03
C ILE A 61 -7.16 14.82 -0.33
N VAL A 62 -6.18 14.17 0.28
CA VAL A 62 -5.06 14.83 0.96
C VAL A 62 -3.78 14.55 0.19
N GLU A 63 -3.17 15.62 -0.28
CA GLU A 63 -1.90 15.64 -0.97
C GLU A 63 -1.01 16.69 -0.34
N GLU A 64 0.08 16.24 0.27
CA GLU A 64 1.02 17.10 0.99
C GLU A 64 2.45 16.70 0.59
N PRO A 65 3.39 17.66 0.53
CA PRO A 65 4.79 17.33 0.29
C PRO A 65 5.35 16.53 1.47
N PHE A 66 6.45 15.83 1.25
CA PHE A 66 7.22 15.20 2.32
C PHE A 66 8.58 15.87 2.45
N GLU A 67 8.96 16.19 3.67
CA GLU A 67 10.32 16.58 3.98
C GLU A 67 11.21 15.36 4.19
N LEU A 68 12.53 15.55 4.10
CA LEU A 68 13.47 14.48 4.40
C LEU A 68 13.34 14.06 5.88
N GLY A 69 13.12 12.77 6.12
CA GLY A 69 12.91 12.21 7.47
C GLY A 69 11.45 12.05 7.88
N GLU A 70 10.52 12.56 7.09
CA GLU A 70 9.11 12.26 7.29
C GLU A 70 8.78 10.83 6.83
N VAL A 71 7.78 10.22 7.45
CA VAL A 71 7.33 8.85 7.16
C VAL A 71 5.82 8.82 7.17
N SER A 72 5.22 8.21 6.15
CA SER A 72 3.80 7.88 6.17
C SER A 72 3.60 6.45 6.69
N PHE A 73 2.71 6.29 7.65
CA PHE A 73 2.18 4.97 8.03
C PHE A 73 0.72 4.89 7.60
N HIS A 74 0.40 3.94 6.74
CA HIS A 74 -0.96 3.79 6.26
C HIS A 74 -1.42 2.33 6.28
N HIS A 75 -2.69 2.16 6.61
CA HIS A 75 -3.35 0.87 6.65
C HIS A 75 -3.59 0.34 5.23
N ASN A 76 -3.65 -0.98 5.03
CA ASN A 76 -3.87 -1.60 3.72
C ASN A 76 -5.20 -1.21 3.04
N LEU A 77 -6.20 -0.79 3.82
CA LEU A 77 -7.48 -0.28 3.29
C LEU A 77 -7.45 1.22 2.98
N SER A 78 -6.35 1.92 3.29
CA SER A 78 -6.19 3.32 2.91
C SER A 78 -6.07 3.43 1.40
N PHE A 79 -7.07 4.00 0.77
CA PHE A 79 -7.02 4.25 -0.66
C PHE A 79 -6.01 5.37 -0.94
N HIS A 80 -5.01 5.07 -1.74
CA HIS A 80 -3.90 6.00 -1.99
C HIS A 80 -3.36 5.86 -3.41
N THR A 81 -2.70 6.90 -3.86
CA THR A 81 -1.99 6.94 -5.15
C THR A 81 -0.74 7.79 -5.02
N ALA A 82 0.12 7.72 -6.00
CA ALA A 82 1.25 8.64 -6.16
C ALA A 82 1.15 9.25 -7.55
N PRO A 83 0.80 10.54 -7.65
CA PRO A 83 0.70 11.23 -8.94
C PRO A 83 1.99 11.17 -9.75
N GLU A 84 1.89 11.54 -11.02
CA GLU A 84 3.01 11.62 -11.93
C GLU A 84 4.11 12.54 -11.40
N ASN A 85 5.35 12.09 -11.48
CA ASN A 85 6.52 12.91 -11.19
C ASN A 85 6.80 13.81 -12.40
N LYS A 86 6.57 15.11 -12.25
CA LYS A 86 6.79 16.13 -13.28
C LYS A 86 8.19 16.73 -13.23
N THR A 87 9.03 16.26 -12.30
CA THR A 87 10.42 16.72 -12.18
C THR A 87 11.36 15.89 -13.05
N THR A 88 12.60 16.33 -13.17
CA THR A 88 13.66 15.57 -13.85
C THR A 88 14.40 14.61 -12.91
N GLN A 89 14.08 14.62 -11.62
CA GLN A 89 14.71 13.78 -10.61
C GLN A 89 13.86 12.56 -10.31
N SER A 90 14.49 11.41 -10.08
CA SER A 90 13.79 10.21 -9.62
C SER A 90 13.28 10.39 -8.19
N ARG A 91 12.04 9.96 -7.93
CA ARG A 91 11.50 9.82 -6.59
C ARG A 91 11.96 8.49 -6.01
N ILE A 92 12.80 8.56 -4.97
CA ILE A 92 13.39 7.38 -4.32
C ILE A 92 12.72 7.18 -2.97
N VAL A 93 12.12 6.02 -2.76
CA VAL A 93 11.42 5.67 -1.53
C VAL A 93 11.73 4.24 -1.11
N LEU A 94 11.71 4.01 0.20
CA LEU A 94 11.65 2.68 0.79
C LEU A 94 10.23 2.45 1.31
N ALA A 95 9.60 1.37 0.88
CA ALA A 95 8.29 0.97 1.39
C ALA A 95 8.41 -0.39 2.08
N ASN A 96 8.13 -0.43 3.38
CA ASN A 96 8.09 -1.64 4.17
C ASN A 96 6.65 -1.92 4.62
N THR A 97 6.15 -3.10 4.31
CA THR A 97 4.82 -3.54 4.74
C THR A 97 4.96 -4.54 5.88
N TYR A 98 4.23 -4.28 6.96
CA TYR A 98 4.15 -5.11 8.15
C TYR A 98 2.75 -5.70 8.26
N PHE A 99 2.64 -6.91 8.76
CA PHE A 99 1.38 -7.59 9.02
C PHE A 99 1.46 -8.35 10.35
N ALA A 100 0.29 -8.65 10.94
CA ALA A 100 0.21 -9.36 12.19
C ALA A 100 0.82 -10.77 12.08
N ASP A 101 1.55 -11.19 13.11
CA ASP A 101 2.04 -12.56 13.20
C ASP A 101 0.89 -13.56 13.12
N GLY A 102 1.16 -14.73 12.54
CA GLY A 102 0.13 -15.73 12.25
C GLY A 102 -0.73 -15.44 11.02
N ALA A 103 -0.46 -14.36 10.30
CA ALA A 103 -1.11 -14.10 9.00
C ALA A 103 -0.92 -15.27 8.05
N ARG A 104 -1.94 -15.51 7.19
CA ARG A 104 -1.91 -16.59 6.20
C ARG A 104 -1.98 -16.04 4.80
N VAL A 105 -1.28 -16.68 3.88
CA VAL A 105 -1.48 -16.45 2.45
C VAL A 105 -2.92 -16.84 2.11
N ILE A 106 -3.61 -16.01 1.33
CA ILE A 106 -4.98 -16.30 0.91
C ILE A 106 -5.03 -17.61 0.11
N LYS A 107 -6.11 -18.39 0.29
CA LYS A 107 -6.22 -19.71 -0.36
C LYS A 107 -6.29 -19.62 -1.88
N ASN A 108 -6.95 -18.59 -2.39
CA ASN A 108 -7.14 -18.37 -3.82
C ASN A 108 -6.55 -16.98 -4.19
N PRO A 109 -5.24 -16.89 -4.44
CA PRO A 109 -4.64 -15.65 -4.92
C PRO A 109 -5.28 -15.20 -6.24
N THR A 110 -5.53 -13.91 -6.34
CA THR A 110 -6.10 -13.27 -7.53
C THR A 110 -5.05 -12.35 -8.18
N MET A 111 -5.40 -11.71 -9.28
CA MET A 111 -4.55 -10.70 -9.91
C MET A 111 -4.14 -9.59 -8.93
N ILE A 112 -5.05 -9.16 -8.06
CA ILE A 112 -4.77 -8.15 -7.00
C ILE A 112 -3.69 -8.62 -6.02
N SER A 113 -3.50 -9.95 -5.87
CA SER A 113 -2.43 -10.49 -5.03
C SER A 113 -1.04 -10.29 -5.63
N GLY A 114 -0.95 -9.95 -6.90
CA GLY A 114 0.30 -9.71 -7.61
C GLY A 114 1.30 -10.87 -7.49
N ASP A 115 2.56 -10.51 -7.59
CA ASP A 115 3.70 -11.45 -7.46
C ASP A 115 4.06 -11.75 -5.99
N TRP A 116 3.06 -12.00 -5.16
CA TRP A 116 3.25 -12.19 -3.71
C TRP A 116 4.36 -13.19 -3.34
N LYS A 117 4.60 -14.21 -4.16
CA LYS A 117 5.67 -15.20 -3.93
C LYS A 117 7.07 -14.61 -3.92
N LYS A 118 7.29 -13.46 -4.53
CA LYS A 118 8.57 -12.74 -4.47
C LYS A 118 8.85 -12.20 -3.06
N PHE A 119 7.79 -11.90 -2.32
CA PHE A 119 7.86 -11.27 -0.99
C PHE A 119 7.59 -12.25 0.14
N ILE A 120 6.90 -13.36 -0.16
CA ILE A 120 6.55 -14.43 0.78
C ILE A 120 6.92 -15.76 0.12
N PRO A 121 8.23 -16.03 -0.10
CA PRO A 121 8.67 -17.29 -0.66
C PRO A 121 8.39 -18.43 0.33
N GLU A 122 8.47 -19.66 -0.16
CA GLU A 122 8.40 -20.89 0.64
C GLU A 122 7.07 -21.14 1.39
N THR A 123 6.08 -20.26 1.23
CA THR A 123 4.76 -20.38 1.85
C THR A 123 3.71 -20.68 0.77
N ASN A 124 2.84 -21.65 1.00
CA ASN A 124 1.75 -21.99 0.09
C ASN A 124 0.45 -21.26 0.45
N PRO A 125 -0.50 -21.13 -0.50
CA PRO A 125 -1.83 -20.60 -0.21
C PRO A 125 -2.51 -21.34 0.96
N GLY A 126 -2.97 -20.59 1.95
CA GLY A 126 -3.60 -21.09 3.18
C GLY A 126 -2.65 -21.35 4.35
N GLU A 127 -1.35 -21.39 4.12
CA GLU A 127 -0.36 -21.56 5.17
C GLU A 127 -0.05 -20.25 5.91
N ILE A 128 0.44 -20.36 7.14
CA ILE A 128 0.96 -19.22 7.90
C ILE A 128 2.22 -18.72 7.19
N VAL A 129 2.34 -17.41 7.06
CA VAL A 129 3.56 -16.80 6.51
C VAL A 129 4.74 -17.13 7.40
N SER A 130 5.73 -17.78 6.82
CA SER A 130 6.97 -18.17 7.49
C SER A 130 8.08 -18.25 6.45
N SER A 131 8.87 -17.22 6.32
CA SER A 131 10.04 -17.22 5.44
C SER A 131 11.12 -16.31 6.01
N ASP A 132 12.35 -16.50 5.56
CA ASP A 132 13.47 -15.66 5.96
C ASP A 132 13.31 -14.19 5.56
N LEU A 133 12.48 -13.90 4.55
CA LEU A 133 12.14 -12.54 4.16
C LEU A 133 11.06 -11.88 5.04
N ASN A 134 10.41 -12.66 5.90
CA ASN A 134 9.31 -12.19 6.74
C ASN A 134 9.63 -12.43 8.23
N PRO A 135 10.71 -11.85 8.77
CA PRO A 135 11.07 -12.04 10.16
C PRO A 135 10.05 -11.41 11.11
N ILE A 136 9.91 -11.97 12.31
CA ILE A 136 9.15 -11.34 13.39
C ILE A 136 9.91 -10.10 13.86
N CYS A 137 9.36 -8.93 13.62
CA CYS A 137 9.97 -7.64 13.96
C CYS A 137 9.63 -7.18 15.37
N TRP A 138 8.48 -7.64 15.93
CA TRP A 138 8.03 -7.27 17.27
C TRP A 138 7.11 -8.36 17.86
N PRO A 139 7.22 -8.70 19.17
CA PRO A 139 8.32 -8.31 20.05
C PRO A 139 9.65 -8.92 19.58
N VAL A 140 10.74 -8.24 19.87
CA VAL A 140 12.08 -8.79 19.60
C VAL A 140 12.25 -10.03 20.47
N ILE A 141 12.10 -11.20 19.86
CA ILE A 141 12.42 -12.45 20.56
C ILE A 141 13.94 -12.54 20.55
N ASN A 142 14.56 -12.30 21.73
CA ASN A 142 15.98 -12.59 21.88
C ASN A 142 16.17 -14.08 21.57
N GLN A 143 16.71 -14.38 20.42
CA GLN A 143 17.25 -15.71 20.15
C GLN A 143 18.45 -15.86 21.08
N ILE A 144 18.25 -16.59 22.18
CA ILE A 144 19.29 -17.00 23.10
C ILE A 144 20.08 -18.13 22.44
#